data_73579c6fa7fb2c7c89ca8f32c4ad9aa0
#
_entry.id   73579c6fa7fb2c7c89ca8f32c4ad9aa0
#
_cell.length_a   1.000
_cell.length_b   1.000
_cell.length_c   1.000
_cell.angle_alpha   90.00
_cell.angle_beta   90.00
_cell.angle_gamma   90.00
#
_symmetry.space_group_name_H-M   'P 1'
#
loop_
_entity.id
_entity.type
_entity.pdbx_description
1 polymer ?
#
loop_
_entity_poly.entity_id
_entity_poly.type
_entity_poly.pdbx_seq_one_letter_code
_entity_poly.pdbx_strand_id
1 'polypeptide(L)'
;MPYVRGEPASAGRANALASRYWPGHMCGSANRVPMTQAAEPAIAVDQVVKVYRTTRAVDGISFALESGSVTGLLGGNGAGKTTTIAMIMGLVTPTSGTVNVLGAAMPRQRYHVLHKMNFESPYIDMPHRLTVRQNLKVFGRLYAVEDLNGRIAALAQELDLTEFLDRPTGKLSAGQKTRVALAKALINSPQVLLLDEPTASLDPDTADWVRGHLERFREERGATVLLASHNMSEVERLCERVIIMKRGRIEDDDTPQRLLIRYGRETLEEVFLDVVRGRGEAREAAQ
;
A
#
# COMPACT_ATOMS: atom_id res chain seq x y z
N MET A 1 36.50 -23.70 20.49
CA MET A 1 36.33 -22.24 20.39
C MET A 1 34.89 -21.90 20.71
N PRO A 2 34.58 -21.08 21.74
CA PRO A 2 33.26 -20.93 22.28
C PRO A 2 32.43 -19.89 21.48
N TYR A 3 31.15 -20.21 21.32
CA TYR A 3 30.09 -19.42 20.71
C TYR A 3 29.78 -18.23 21.61
N VAL A 4 29.99 -17.00 21.10
CA VAL A 4 29.62 -15.76 21.80
C VAL A 4 28.15 -15.46 21.52
N ARG A 5 27.32 -15.47 22.56
CA ARG A 5 25.93 -14.99 22.52
C ARG A 5 25.95 -13.47 22.42
N GLY A 6 25.43 -12.94 21.33
CA GLY A 6 25.12 -11.51 21.19
C GLY A 6 23.80 -11.17 21.89
N GLU A 7 23.82 -10.17 22.73
CA GLU A 7 22.67 -9.61 23.42
C GLU A 7 21.64 -8.98 22.47
N PRO A 8 20.34 -8.94 22.81
CA PRO A 8 19.32 -8.33 21.98
C PRO A 8 19.42 -6.80 22.06
N ALA A 9 19.60 -6.16 20.91
CA ALA A 9 19.58 -4.71 20.77
C ALA A 9 18.22 -4.13 21.18
N SER A 10 18.30 -3.15 22.05
CA SER A 10 17.26 -2.43 22.78
C SER A 10 16.02 -1.98 21.99
N ALA A 11 14.86 -2.28 22.57
CA ALA A 11 13.50 -1.83 22.21
C ALA A 11 13.25 -0.29 22.29
N GLY A 12 14.31 0.52 22.38
CA GLY A 12 14.19 1.95 22.68
C GLY A 12 13.96 2.89 21.48
N ARG A 13 14.08 2.42 20.24
CA ARG A 13 14.02 3.32 19.06
C ARG A 13 12.68 3.38 18.36
N ALA A 14 11.79 2.40 18.51
CA ALA A 14 10.46 2.41 17.91
C ALA A 14 9.54 3.48 18.53
N ASN A 15 9.68 3.75 19.84
CA ASN A 15 8.87 4.76 20.53
C ASN A 15 9.18 6.22 20.16
N ALA A 16 10.36 6.49 19.58
CA ALA A 16 10.75 7.87 19.19
C ALA A 16 10.08 8.32 17.88
N LEU A 17 9.66 7.40 17.03
CA LEU A 17 9.02 7.72 15.75
C LEU A 17 7.53 8.10 15.92
N ALA A 18 6.80 7.41 16.79
CA ALA A 18 5.40 7.70 17.05
C ALA A 18 5.17 9.13 17.61
N SER A 19 6.13 9.67 18.40
CA SER A 19 6.00 11.00 18.99
C SER A 19 6.28 12.17 18.02
N ARG A 20 6.90 11.93 16.87
CA ARG A 20 7.22 12.98 15.88
C ARG A 20 6.07 13.30 14.94
N TYR A 21 5.10 12.40 14.80
CA TYR A 21 4.01 12.54 13.83
C TYR A 21 2.66 12.98 14.42
N TRP A 22 2.61 13.23 15.75
CA TRP A 22 1.37 13.67 16.41
C TRP A 22 1.62 14.83 17.35
N PRO A 23 1.33 16.09 16.96
CA PRO A 23 1.30 17.22 17.91
C PRO A 23 0.02 17.11 18.76
N GLY A 24 0.13 16.50 19.96
CA GLY A 24 -0.93 16.47 20.95
C GLY A 24 -1.16 17.85 21.52
N HIS A 25 -2.39 18.34 21.47
CA HIS A 25 -2.83 19.50 22.21
C HIS A 25 -2.80 19.19 23.72
N MET A 26 -1.98 19.95 24.45
CA MET A 26 -1.99 19.99 25.92
C MET A 26 -3.23 20.73 26.42
N CYS A 27 -4.03 20.13 27.25
CA CYS A 27 -4.50 20.78 28.49
C CYS A 27 -5.29 19.81 29.40
N GLY A 28 -5.08 19.87 30.70
CA GLY A 28 -6.00 19.43 31.74
C GLY A 28 -5.60 18.17 32.51
N SER A 29 -5.16 18.37 33.73
CA SER A 29 -4.93 17.39 34.80
C SER A 29 -6.17 16.58 35.13
N ALA A 30 -6.09 15.27 35.13
CA ALA A 30 -6.55 14.31 36.13
C ALA A 30 -6.89 12.95 35.48
N ASN A 31 -6.51 11.87 36.15
CA ASN A 31 -6.71 10.46 35.85
C ASN A 31 -5.79 9.90 34.76
N ARG A 32 -4.73 9.26 35.20
CA ARG A 32 -3.92 8.35 34.39
C ARG A 32 -4.78 7.13 34.02
N VAL A 33 -5.48 7.21 32.88
CA VAL A 33 -5.89 6.04 32.14
C VAL A 33 -4.59 5.40 31.63
N PRO A 34 -4.37 4.08 31.76
CA PRO A 34 -3.19 3.44 31.22
C PRO A 34 -3.11 3.78 29.72
N MET A 35 -2.01 4.41 29.30
CA MET A 35 -1.74 4.68 27.89
C MET A 35 -1.78 3.34 27.16
N THR A 36 -2.82 3.12 26.38
CA THR A 36 -2.87 2.06 25.39
C THR A 36 -1.60 2.23 24.55
N GLN A 37 -0.72 1.21 24.54
CA GLN A 37 0.45 1.22 23.66
C GLN A 37 -0.07 1.50 22.26
N ALA A 38 0.39 2.58 21.66
CA ALA A 38 0.05 2.90 20.27
C ALA A 38 0.47 1.68 19.45
N ALA A 39 -0.47 1.08 18.73
CA ALA A 39 -0.20 -0.09 17.91
C ALA A 39 0.92 0.25 16.92
N GLU A 40 1.89 -0.67 16.76
CA GLU A 40 2.97 -0.46 15.78
C GLU A 40 2.36 -0.31 14.38
N PRO A 41 2.83 0.67 13.59
CA PRO A 41 2.31 0.86 12.26
C PRO A 41 2.62 -0.36 11.37
N ALA A 42 1.69 -0.73 10.50
CA ALA A 42 1.89 -1.83 9.56
C ALA A 42 3.01 -1.54 8.56
N ILE A 43 3.16 -0.26 8.17
CA ILE A 43 4.26 0.22 7.34
C ILE A 43 4.82 1.49 7.97
N ALA A 44 6.15 1.56 8.12
CA ALA A 44 6.85 2.79 8.52
C ALA A 44 8.00 3.06 7.55
N VAL A 45 8.00 4.27 7.00
CA VAL A 45 9.03 4.80 6.09
C VAL A 45 9.62 6.02 6.75
N ASP A 46 10.95 6.04 6.96
CA ASP A 46 11.62 7.12 7.67
C ASP A 46 12.84 7.64 6.92
N GLN A 47 12.77 8.91 6.50
CA GLN A 47 13.81 9.66 5.78
C GLN A 47 14.39 8.89 4.59
N VAL A 48 13.50 8.20 3.85
CA VAL A 48 13.92 7.32 2.77
C VAL A 48 14.33 8.11 1.55
N VAL A 49 15.53 7.82 1.06
CA VAL A 49 16.09 8.36 -0.19
C VAL A 49 16.40 7.21 -1.14
N LYS A 50 16.10 7.38 -2.42
CA LYS A 50 16.55 6.50 -3.48
C LYS A 50 17.13 7.26 -4.65
N VAL A 51 18.39 6.98 -4.93
CA VAL A 51 19.11 7.53 -6.09
C VAL A 51 19.47 6.41 -7.05
N TYR A 52 19.13 6.57 -8.32
CA TYR A 52 19.54 5.70 -9.42
C TYR A 52 20.55 6.47 -10.28
N ARG A 53 21.83 6.09 -10.23
CA ARG A 53 22.91 6.81 -10.92
C ARG A 53 22.88 8.32 -10.54
N THR A 54 22.32 9.15 -11.42
CA THR A 54 22.18 10.61 -11.21
C THR A 54 20.78 11.06 -10.86
N THR A 55 19.78 10.17 -10.98
CA THR A 55 18.37 10.53 -10.76
C THR A 55 17.94 10.19 -9.35
N ARG A 56 17.52 11.19 -8.59
CA ARG A 56 16.93 11.03 -7.27
C ARG A 56 15.42 10.75 -7.43
N ALA A 57 15.05 9.47 -7.36
CA ALA A 57 13.68 9.01 -7.56
C ALA A 57 12.80 9.20 -6.31
N VAL A 58 13.42 9.13 -5.11
CA VAL A 58 12.78 9.41 -3.81
C VAL A 58 13.75 10.23 -2.99
N ASP A 59 13.26 11.28 -2.31
CA ASP A 59 14.06 12.32 -1.68
C ASP A 59 13.56 12.65 -0.27
N GLY A 60 13.94 11.80 0.70
CA GLY A 60 13.75 12.05 2.13
C GLY A 60 12.29 11.94 2.57
N ILE A 61 11.54 10.98 2.04
CA ILE A 61 10.13 10.79 2.45
C ILE A 61 10.03 10.08 3.79
N SER A 62 9.02 10.48 4.57
CA SER A 62 8.68 9.83 5.84
C SER A 62 7.17 9.78 6.00
N PHE A 63 6.64 8.59 6.27
CA PHE A 63 5.23 8.37 6.60
C PHE A 63 5.04 7.02 7.32
N ALA A 64 3.91 6.86 7.99
CA ALA A 64 3.53 5.59 8.60
C ALA A 64 2.07 5.25 8.24
N LEU A 65 1.78 3.98 8.00
CA LEU A 65 0.43 3.47 7.78
C LEU A 65 0.02 2.63 9.00
N GLU A 66 -1.11 2.98 9.58
CA GLU A 66 -1.69 2.21 10.67
C GLU A 66 -2.26 0.89 10.18
N SER A 67 -2.28 -0.13 11.06
CA SER A 67 -2.86 -1.42 10.73
C SER A 67 -4.35 -1.28 10.40
N GLY A 68 -4.80 -1.90 9.30
CA GLY A 68 -6.18 -1.88 8.84
C GLY A 68 -6.61 -0.60 8.11
N SER A 69 -5.71 0.37 7.90
CA SER A 69 -6.00 1.60 7.16
C SER A 69 -5.87 1.44 5.64
N VAL A 70 -6.57 2.28 4.89
CA VAL A 70 -6.41 2.44 3.44
C VAL A 70 -5.82 3.80 3.15
N THR A 71 -4.61 3.81 2.59
CA THR A 71 -3.90 5.05 2.26
C THR A 71 -3.64 5.14 0.75
N GLY A 72 -4.03 6.26 0.15
CA GLY A 72 -3.74 6.60 -1.24
C GLY A 72 -2.36 7.23 -1.39
N LEU A 73 -1.58 6.78 -2.36
CA LEU A 73 -0.31 7.37 -2.76
C LEU A 73 -0.47 8.01 -4.13
N LEU A 74 -0.78 9.30 -4.15
CA LEU A 74 -1.02 10.07 -5.36
C LEU A 74 0.27 10.68 -5.91
N GLY A 75 0.33 10.84 -7.21
CA GLY A 75 1.46 11.52 -7.87
C GLY A 75 1.46 11.24 -9.36
N GLY A 76 1.98 12.17 -10.14
CA GLY A 76 2.17 11.98 -11.57
C GLY A 76 3.24 10.93 -11.90
N ASN A 77 3.43 10.68 -13.19
CA ASN A 77 4.50 9.81 -13.68
C ASN A 77 5.87 10.35 -13.23
N GLY A 78 6.72 9.47 -12.69
CA GLY A 78 8.02 9.86 -12.15
C GLY A 78 7.97 10.53 -10.76
N ALA A 79 6.82 10.61 -10.09
CA ALA A 79 6.71 11.14 -8.73
C ALA A 79 7.42 10.29 -7.66
N GLY A 80 7.74 9.02 -7.96
CA GLY A 80 8.44 8.11 -7.04
C GLY A 80 7.56 7.00 -6.44
N LYS A 81 6.27 6.92 -6.79
CA LYS A 81 5.29 5.95 -6.23
C LYS A 81 5.78 4.50 -6.35
N THR A 82 6.01 4.02 -7.57
CA THR A 82 6.45 2.63 -7.83
C THR A 82 7.80 2.33 -7.18
N THR A 83 8.71 3.30 -7.10
CA THR A 83 9.99 3.15 -6.37
C THR A 83 9.75 2.99 -4.88
N THR A 84 8.84 3.77 -4.30
CA THR A 84 8.45 3.68 -2.89
C THR A 84 7.84 2.31 -2.59
N ILE A 85 6.88 1.85 -3.40
CA ILE A 85 6.30 0.50 -3.27
C ILE A 85 7.38 -0.58 -3.38
N ALA A 86 8.29 -0.47 -4.33
CA ALA A 86 9.38 -1.44 -4.50
C ALA A 86 10.33 -1.50 -3.29
N MET A 87 10.55 -0.37 -2.59
CA MET A 87 11.31 -0.34 -1.34
C MET A 87 10.52 -0.96 -0.18
N ILE A 88 9.22 -0.73 -0.09
CA ILE A 88 8.33 -1.36 0.90
C ILE A 88 8.30 -2.88 0.70
N MET A 89 8.25 -3.37 -0.53
CA MET A 89 8.36 -4.80 -0.84
C MET A 89 9.76 -5.39 -0.60
N GLY A 90 10.77 -4.55 -0.33
CA GLY A 90 12.17 -5.00 -0.20
C GLY A 90 12.79 -5.49 -1.51
N LEU A 91 12.26 -5.11 -2.66
CA LEU A 91 12.82 -5.37 -4.00
C LEU A 91 13.93 -4.37 -4.32
N VAL A 92 13.82 -3.16 -3.79
CA VAL A 92 14.80 -2.09 -3.98
C VAL A 92 15.32 -1.66 -2.62
N THR A 93 16.65 -1.63 -2.47
CA THR A 93 17.29 -1.12 -1.26
C THR A 93 17.30 0.40 -1.29
N PRO A 94 16.83 1.10 -0.24
CA PRO A 94 17.02 2.54 -0.09
C PRO A 94 18.49 2.94 -0.18
N THR A 95 18.78 4.12 -0.69
CA THR A 95 20.14 4.72 -0.63
C THR A 95 20.44 5.19 0.79
N SER A 96 19.43 5.75 1.49
CA SER A 96 19.47 6.09 2.91
C SER A 96 18.07 6.04 3.49
N GLY A 97 17.94 6.14 4.82
CA GLY A 97 16.68 6.00 5.54
C GLY A 97 16.31 4.53 5.80
N THR A 98 15.15 4.31 6.40
CA THR A 98 14.68 2.97 6.79
C THR A 98 13.23 2.73 6.37
N VAL A 99 12.94 1.47 6.05
CA VAL A 99 11.58 0.97 5.79
C VAL A 99 11.34 -0.21 6.71
N ASN A 100 10.23 -0.20 7.45
CA ASN A 100 9.76 -1.31 8.26
C ASN A 100 8.37 -1.71 7.81
N VAL A 101 8.11 -3.01 7.73
CA VAL A 101 6.80 -3.58 7.39
C VAL A 101 6.48 -4.66 8.40
N LEU A 102 5.35 -4.54 9.10
CA LEU A 102 4.93 -5.47 10.17
C LEU A 102 6.07 -5.75 11.17
N GLY A 103 6.82 -4.70 11.56
CA GLY A 103 7.96 -4.78 12.47
C GLY A 103 9.26 -5.29 11.84
N ALA A 104 9.27 -5.74 10.59
CA ALA A 104 10.47 -6.24 9.91
C ALA A 104 11.18 -5.15 9.11
N ALA A 105 12.51 -5.01 9.30
CA ALA A 105 13.34 -4.07 8.57
C ALA A 105 13.59 -4.52 7.12
N MET A 106 13.13 -3.72 6.15
CA MET A 106 13.28 -4.02 4.73
C MET A 106 14.61 -3.46 4.17
N PRO A 107 15.27 -4.16 3.25
CA PRO A 107 14.97 -5.49 2.73
C PRO A 107 15.56 -6.65 3.56
N ARG A 108 16.31 -6.36 4.64
CA ARG A 108 17.11 -7.36 5.38
C ARG A 108 16.27 -8.50 5.96
N GLN A 109 15.11 -8.18 6.50
CA GLN A 109 14.21 -9.12 7.17
C GLN A 109 12.95 -9.44 6.34
N ARG A 110 12.95 -9.14 5.04
CA ARG A 110 11.77 -9.28 4.18
C ARG A 110 11.12 -10.66 4.22
N TYR A 111 11.91 -11.72 4.35
CA TYR A 111 11.39 -13.10 4.36
C TYR A 111 10.49 -13.42 5.57
N HIS A 112 10.58 -12.63 6.66
CA HIS A 112 9.70 -12.76 7.80
C HIS A 112 8.27 -12.26 7.54
N VAL A 113 8.08 -11.43 6.53
CA VAL A 113 6.80 -10.74 6.29
C VAL A 113 6.25 -10.90 4.87
N LEU A 114 7.05 -11.34 3.89
CA LEU A 114 6.58 -11.48 2.50
C LEU A 114 5.36 -12.40 2.35
N HIS A 115 5.24 -13.45 3.19
CA HIS A 115 4.06 -14.32 3.17
C HIS A 115 2.78 -13.64 3.69
N LYS A 116 2.91 -12.51 4.38
CA LYS A 116 1.81 -11.67 4.89
C LYS A 116 1.53 -10.45 4.02
N MET A 117 2.25 -10.32 2.93
CA MET A 117 2.11 -9.22 1.98
C MET A 117 1.69 -9.73 0.62
N ASN A 118 1.04 -8.89 -0.16
CA ASN A 118 0.87 -9.13 -1.58
C ASN A 118 0.92 -7.82 -2.36
N PHE A 119 1.17 -7.94 -3.66
CA PHE A 119 1.26 -6.83 -4.58
C PHE A 119 0.52 -7.13 -5.87
N GLU A 120 -0.24 -6.16 -6.36
CA GLU A 120 -0.91 -6.24 -7.64
C GLU A 120 -0.67 -4.97 -8.46
N SER A 121 -0.45 -5.19 -9.75
CA SER A 121 -0.30 -4.12 -10.72
C SER A 121 -0.74 -4.65 -12.09
N PRO A 122 -1.43 -3.85 -12.92
CA PRO A 122 -1.87 -4.25 -14.26
C PRO A 122 -0.72 -4.60 -15.20
N TYR A 123 0.50 -4.24 -14.83
CA TYR A 123 1.73 -4.54 -15.59
C TYR A 123 2.33 -5.91 -15.28
N ILE A 124 1.79 -6.63 -14.28
CA ILE A 124 2.26 -7.98 -13.91
C ILE A 124 1.34 -9.01 -14.53
N ASP A 125 1.83 -9.66 -15.56
CA ASP A 125 1.08 -10.67 -16.28
C ASP A 125 1.29 -12.07 -15.69
N MET A 126 0.26 -12.90 -15.77
CA MET A 126 0.31 -14.30 -15.35
C MET A 126 0.65 -15.21 -16.54
N PRO A 127 1.31 -16.37 -16.33
CA PRO A 127 1.59 -17.32 -17.38
C PRO A 127 0.35 -17.69 -18.19
N HIS A 128 0.27 -17.23 -19.43
CA HIS A 128 -0.91 -17.32 -20.31
C HIS A 128 -1.32 -18.74 -20.66
N ARG A 129 -0.36 -19.69 -20.67
CA ARG A 129 -0.61 -21.10 -21.02
C ARG A 129 -1.20 -21.90 -19.87
N LEU A 130 -1.01 -21.45 -18.64
CA LEU A 130 -1.56 -22.08 -17.45
C LEU A 130 -3.03 -21.71 -17.29
N THR A 131 -3.82 -22.63 -16.74
CA THR A 131 -5.19 -22.33 -16.35
C THR A 131 -5.23 -21.39 -15.15
N VAL A 132 -6.37 -20.76 -14.88
CA VAL A 132 -6.58 -19.95 -13.68
C VAL A 132 -6.22 -20.74 -12.44
N ARG A 133 -6.76 -21.95 -12.29
CA ARG A 133 -6.47 -22.87 -11.19
C ARG A 133 -4.99 -23.17 -11.03
N GLN A 134 -4.29 -23.41 -12.14
CA GLN A 134 -2.84 -23.69 -12.11
C GLN A 134 -2.05 -22.46 -11.67
N ASN A 135 -2.39 -21.27 -12.17
CA ASN A 135 -1.77 -20.01 -11.74
C ASN A 135 -1.99 -19.79 -10.25
N LEU A 136 -3.23 -19.87 -9.76
CA LEU A 136 -3.51 -19.70 -8.33
C LEU A 136 -2.82 -20.75 -7.46
N LYS A 137 -2.68 -22.01 -7.94
CA LYS A 137 -1.90 -23.04 -7.23
C LYS A 137 -0.41 -22.70 -7.15
N VAL A 138 0.18 -22.14 -8.19
CA VAL A 138 1.60 -21.70 -8.16
C VAL A 138 1.78 -20.61 -7.11
N PHE A 139 1.00 -19.54 -7.18
CA PHE A 139 1.12 -18.43 -6.23
C PHE A 139 0.79 -18.86 -4.80
N GLY A 140 -0.28 -19.65 -4.58
CA GLY A 140 -0.63 -20.10 -3.24
C GLY A 140 0.46 -20.99 -2.61
N ARG A 141 1.15 -21.80 -3.41
CA ARG A 141 2.32 -22.58 -2.91
C ARG A 141 3.51 -21.68 -2.59
N LEU A 142 3.78 -20.65 -3.39
CA LEU A 142 4.85 -19.67 -3.10
C LEU A 142 4.62 -18.93 -1.78
N TYR A 143 3.36 -18.70 -1.42
CA TYR A 143 2.97 -18.09 -0.14
C TYR A 143 2.71 -19.10 0.98
N ALA A 144 2.95 -20.40 0.75
CA ALA A 144 2.71 -21.47 1.71
C ALA A 144 1.28 -21.50 2.27
N VAL A 145 0.27 -21.26 1.43
CA VAL A 145 -1.15 -21.34 1.83
C VAL A 145 -1.49 -22.78 2.19
N GLU A 146 -1.93 -23.03 3.44
CA GLU A 146 -2.12 -24.37 4.00
C GLU A 146 -3.25 -25.14 3.29
N ASP A 147 -4.51 -24.68 3.34
CA ASP A 147 -5.61 -25.25 2.56
C ASP A 147 -5.77 -24.54 1.22
N LEU A 148 -4.83 -24.76 0.33
CA LEU A 148 -4.81 -24.10 -0.97
C LEU A 148 -6.02 -24.42 -1.85
N ASN A 149 -6.52 -25.65 -1.79
CA ASN A 149 -7.68 -26.02 -2.62
C ASN A 149 -8.97 -25.37 -2.10
N GLY A 150 -9.20 -25.38 -0.80
CA GLY A 150 -10.31 -24.68 -0.17
C GLY A 150 -10.21 -23.16 -0.40
N ARG A 151 -9.01 -22.57 -0.28
CA ARG A 151 -8.81 -21.15 -0.55
C ARG A 151 -9.10 -20.76 -2.00
N ILE A 152 -8.66 -21.58 -2.98
CA ILE A 152 -8.99 -21.35 -4.40
C ILE A 152 -10.49 -21.47 -4.64
N ALA A 153 -11.16 -22.45 -4.03
CA ALA A 153 -12.61 -22.61 -4.17
C ALA A 153 -13.38 -21.41 -3.59
N ALA A 154 -12.98 -20.93 -2.40
CA ALA A 154 -13.57 -19.73 -1.79
C ALA A 154 -13.39 -18.49 -2.66
N LEU A 155 -12.16 -18.21 -3.12
CA LEU A 155 -11.89 -17.08 -4.02
C LEU A 155 -12.61 -17.22 -5.36
N ALA A 156 -12.79 -18.45 -5.85
CA ALA A 156 -13.52 -18.67 -7.10
C ALA A 156 -15.00 -18.31 -6.98
N GLN A 157 -15.61 -18.55 -5.84
CA GLN A 157 -16.98 -18.13 -5.54
C GLN A 157 -17.06 -16.62 -5.30
N GLU A 158 -16.17 -16.09 -4.46
CA GLU A 158 -16.13 -14.67 -4.08
C GLU A 158 -15.94 -13.76 -5.30
N LEU A 159 -15.09 -14.17 -6.25
CA LEU A 159 -14.68 -13.37 -7.41
C LEU A 159 -15.27 -13.84 -8.75
N ASP A 160 -16.30 -14.70 -8.74
CA ASP A 160 -16.97 -15.24 -9.92
C ASP A 160 -16.01 -15.88 -10.93
N LEU A 161 -15.09 -16.73 -10.45
CA LEU A 161 -14.10 -17.42 -11.30
C LEU A 161 -14.50 -18.85 -11.65
N THR A 162 -15.55 -19.40 -11.02
CA THR A 162 -15.88 -20.83 -11.03
C THR A 162 -15.96 -21.40 -12.45
N GLU A 163 -16.61 -20.69 -13.36
CA GLU A 163 -16.86 -21.16 -14.74
C GLU A 163 -15.59 -21.23 -15.61
N PHE A 164 -14.55 -20.51 -15.24
CA PHE A 164 -13.32 -20.42 -16.06
C PHE A 164 -12.04 -20.80 -15.31
N LEU A 165 -12.15 -21.43 -14.12
CA LEU A 165 -11.00 -21.92 -13.35
C LEU A 165 -10.07 -22.81 -14.16
N ASP A 166 -10.61 -23.64 -15.04
CA ASP A 166 -9.83 -24.57 -15.86
C ASP A 166 -9.55 -24.06 -17.28
N ARG A 167 -9.84 -22.76 -17.52
CA ARG A 167 -9.51 -22.07 -18.78
C ARG A 167 -8.11 -21.44 -18.69
N PRO A 168 -7.29 -21.54 -19.75
CA PRO A 168 -6.01 -20.83 -19.82
C PRO A 168 -6.18 -19.32 -19.67
N THR A 169 -5.34 -18.65 -18.87
CA THR A 169 -5.46 -17.21 -18.59
C THR A 169 -5.31 -16.34 -19.84
N GLY A 170 -4.55 -16.81 -20.84
CA GLY A 170 -4.46 -16.13 -22.14
C GLY A 170 -5.75 -16.09 -22.96
N LYS A 171 -6.76 -16.91 -22.62
CA LYS A 171 -8.06 -16.96 -23.31
C LYS A 171 -9.17 -16.19 -22.57
N LEU A 172 -8.82 -15.47 -21.51
CA LEU A 172 -9.75 -14.68 -20.71
C LEU A 172 -9.96 -13.29 -21.30
N SER A 173 -11.16 -12.72 -21.11
CA SER A 173 -11.42 -11.31 -21.37
C SER A 173 -10.63 -10.42 -20.38
N ALA A 174 -10.54 -9.11 -20.65
CA ALA A 174 -9.86 -8.16 -19.77
C ALA A 174 -10.47 -8.20 -18.34
N GLY A 175 -11.78 -8.09 -18.19
CA GLY A 175 -12.45 -8.16 -16.90
C GLY A 175 -12.25 -9.50 -16.17
N GLN A 176 -12.25 -10.65 -16.92
CA GLN A 176 -11.93 -11.94 -16.31
C GLN A 176 -10.48 -12.02 -15.84
N LYS A 177 -9.53 -11.45 -16.58
CA LYS A 177 -8.12 -11.34 -16.15
C LYS A 177 -7.98 -10.51 -14.88
N THR A 178 -8.69 -9.39 -14.79
CA THR A 178 -8.71 -8.55 -13.58
C THR A 178 -9.22 -9.31 -12.36
N ARG A 179 -10.30 -10.09 -12.51
CA ARG A 179 -10.82 -10.95 -11.42
C ARG A 179 -9.75 -11.96 -10.96
N VAL A 180 -9.05 -12.59 -11.89
CA VAL A 180 -7.98 -13.55 -11.57
C VAL A 180 -6.77 -12.86 -10.93
N ALA A 181 -6.41 -11.65 -11.37
CA ALA A 181 -5.36 -10.83 -10.78
C ALA A 181 -5.70 -10.48 -9.32
N LEU A 182 -6.95 -10.09 -9.05
CA LEU A 182 -7.43 -9.85 -7.69
C LEU A 182 -7.40 -11.13 -6.84
N ALA A 183 -7.83 -12.28 -7.40
CA ALA A 183 -7.71 -13.56 -6.70
C ALA A 183 -6.27 -13.91 -6.34
N LYS A 184 -5.31 -13.65 -7.24
CA LYS A 184 -3.87 -13.80 -6.98
C LYS A 184 -3.42 -12.88 -5.84
N ALA A 185 -3.85 -11.61 -5.85
CA ALA A 185 -3.50 -10.64 -4.83
C ALA A 185 -4.05 -11.01 -3.44
N LEU A 186 -5.17 -11.70 -3.38
CA LEU A 186 -5.84 -12.09 -2.13
C LEU A 186 -5.55 -13.54 -1.70
N ILE A 187 -4.79 -14.33 -2.47
CA ILE A 187 -4.62 -15.78 -2.26
C ILE A 187 -4.07 -16.14 -0.88
N ASN A 188 -3.13 -15.36 -0.37
CA ASN A 188 -2.49 -15.54 0.94
C ASN A 188 -3.18 -14.77 2.08
N SER A 189 -4.36 -14.19 1.87
CA SER A 189 -5.05 -13.32 2.85
C SER A 189 -4.09 -12.29 3.48
N PRO A 190 -3.50 -11.40 2.67
CA PRO A 190 -2.40 -10.55 3.12
C PRO A 190 -2.85 -9.58 4.22
N GLN A 191 -1.95 -9.32 5.19
CA GLN A 191 -2.10 -8.26 6.19
C GLN A 191 -1.72 -6.89 5.59
N VAL A 192 -0.83 -6.89 4.58
CA VAL A 192 -0.44 -5.69 3.82
C VAL A 192 -0.67 -5.96 2.34
N LEU A 193 -1.53 -5.18 1.73
CA LEU A 193 -1.83 -5.22 0.30
C LEU A 193 -1.35 -3.95 -0.38
N LEU A 194 -0.45 -4.09 -1.33
CA LEU A 194 0.09 -3.00 -2.13
C LEU A 194 -0.53 -3.07 -3.53
N LEU A 195 -1.14 -1.98 -3.95
CA LEU A 195 -1.83 -1.88 -5.24
C LEU A 195 -1.23 -0.73 -6.05
N ASP A 196 -0.78 -1.01 -7.26
CA ASP A 196 -0.26 0.02 -8.19
C ASP A 196 -1.18 0.11 -9.40
N GLU A 197 -2.05 1.12 -9.43
CA GLU A 197 -3.04 1.38 -10.49
C GLU A 197 -4.03 0.21 -10.73
N PRO A 198 -4.69 -0.35 -9.69
CA PRO A 198 -5.45 -1.60 -9.81
C PRO A 198 -6.67 -1.52 -10.72
N THR A 199 -7.19 -0.32 -11.00
CA THR A 199 -8.34 -0.11 -11.91
C THR A 199 -7.94 0.58 -13.22
N ALA A 200 -6.63 0.72 -13.49
CA ALA A 200 -6.17 1.35 -14.73
C ALA A 200 -6.63 0.57 -15.96
N SER A 201 -7.16 1.29 -16.93
CA SER A 201 -7.64 0.73 -18.21
C SER A 201 -8.82 -0.24 -18.09
N LEU A 202 -9.53 -0.26 -16.96
CA LEU A 202 -10.77 -1.01 -16.79
C LEU A 202 -11.96 -0.14 -17.23
N ASP A 203 -12.99 -0.82 -17.73
CA ASP A 203 -14.29 -0.19 -17.90
C ASP A 203 -14.92 0.17 -16.54
N PRO A 204 -15.84 1.15 -16.48
CA PRO A 204 -16.39 1.64 -15.22
C PRO A 204 -17.04 0.57 -14.34
N ASP A 205 -17.72 -0.41 -14.93
CA ASP A 205 -18.40 -1.49 -14.21
C ASP A 205 -17.40 -2.44 -13.55
N THR A 206 -16.37 -2.88 -14.30
CA THR A 206 -15.27 -3.70 -13.75
C THR A 206 -14.49 -2.94 -12.67
N ALA A 207 -14.23 -1.65 -12.87
CA ALA A 207 -13.54 -0.84 -11.89
C ALA A 207 -14.36 -0.69 -10.59
N ASP A 208 -15.67 -0.49 -10.69
CA ASP A 208 -16.58 -0.43 -9.53
C ASP A 208 -16.63 -1.77 -8.79
N TRP A 209 -16.69 -2.86 -9.53
CA TRP A 209 -16.65 -4.22 -8.99
C TRP A 209 -15.34 -4.47 -8.18
N VAL A 210 -14.17 -4.07 -8.72
CA VAL A 210 -12.88 -4.19 -8.03
C VAL A 210 -12.88 -3.39 -6.73
N ARG A 211 -13.33 -2.13 -6.77
CA ARG A 211 -13.42 -1.26 -5.58
C ARG A 211 -14.26 -1.89 -4.48
N GLY A 212 -15.46 -2.37 -4.81
CA GLY A 212 -16.35 -3.02 -3.85
C GLY A 212 -15.76 -4.29 -3.21
N HIS A 213 -14.90 -5.03 -3.95
CA HIS A 213 -14.20 -6.20 -3.39
C HIS A 213 -13.04 -5.80 -2.47
N LEU A 214 -12.31 -4.73 -2.78
CA LEU A 214 -11.24 -4.20 -1.93
C LEU A 214 -11.81 -3.62 -0.62
N GLU A 215 -12.94 -2.92 -0.67
CA GLU A 215 -13.68 -2.43 0.50
C GLU A 215 -14.05 -3.59 1.44
N ARG A 216 -14.73 -4.62 0.92
CA ARG A 216 -15.11 -5.82 1.68
C ARG A 216 -13.90 -6.56 2.26
N PHE A 217 -12.87 -6.76 1.47
CA PHE A 217 -11.64 -7.42 1.93
C PHE A 217 -11.01 -6.67 3.10
N ARG A 218 -10.94 -5.35 3.03
CA ARG A 218 -10.43 -4.51 4.11
C ARG A 218 -11.28 -4.66 5.37
N GLU A 219 -12.61 -4.54 5.25
CA GLU A 219 -13.55 -4.63 6.37
C GLU A 219 -13.51 -5.99 7.06
N GLU A 220 -13.49 -7.08 6.28
CA GLU A 220 -13.53 -8.45 6.81
C GLU A 220 -12.19 -8.92 7.38
N ARG A 221 -11.08 -8.45 6.85
CA ARG A 221 -9.74 -8.94 7.19
C ARG A 221 -8.89 -7.95 7.98
N GLY A 222 -9.29 -6.70 8.10
CA GLY A 222 -8.48 -5.66 8.72
C GLY A 222 -7.14 -5.43 8.01
N ALA A 223 -7.09 -5.67 6.70
CA ALA A 223 -5.87 -5.53 5.91
C ALA A 223 -5.47 -4.06 5.76
N THR A 224 -4.18 -3.78 5.85
CA THR A 224 -3.62 -2.47 5.52
C THR A 224 -3.40 -2.38 4.03
N VAL A 225 -3.94 -1.36 3.38
CA VAL A 225 -3.85 -1.17 1.93
C VAL A 225 -3.10 0.12 1.61
N LEU A 226 -2.07 0.01 0.78
CA LEU A 226 -1.44 1.16 0.12
C LEU A 226 -1.81 1.13 -1.36
N LEU A 227 -2.58 2.11 -1.78
CA LEU A 227 -3.10 2.25 -3.13
C LEU A 227 -2.36 3.37 -3.87
N ALA A 228 -1.46 3.04 -4.78
CA ALA A 228 -0.93 4.03 -5.72
C ALA A 228 -1.88 4.16 -6.90
N SER A 229 -2.41 5.36 -7.10
CA SER A 229 -3.33 5.63 -8.20
C SER A 229 -3.17 7.06 -8.71
N HIS A 230 -3.61 7.28 -9.95
CA HIS A 230 -3.84 8.60 -10.52
C HIS A 230 -5.34 8.86 -10.74
N ASN A 231 -6.19 7.89 -10.40
CA ASN A 231 -7.64 8.01 -10.46
C ASN A 231 -8.19 8.57 -9.15
N MET A 232 -8.54 9.85 -9.15
CA MET A 232 -8.98 10.57 -7.94
C MET A 232 -10.28 10.01 -7.36
N SER A 233 -11.24 9.60 -8.19
CA SER A 233 -12.50 9.02 -7.72
C SER A 233 -12.31 7.69 -7.00
N GLU A 234 -11.31 6.90 -7.39
CA GLU A 234 -10.92 5.68 -6.68
C GLU A 234 -10.36 6.00 -5.29
N VAL A 235 -9.50 7.01 -5.21
CA VAL A 235 -8.87 7.45 -3.97
C VAL A 235 -9.88 8.07 -3.02
N GLU A 236 -10.77 8.93 -3.52
CA GLU A 236 -11.86 9.53 -2.72
C GLU A 236 -12.79 8.48 -2.11
N ARG A 237 -13.04 7.40 -2.84
CA ARG A 237 -13.92 6.34 -2.38
C ARG A 237 -13.25 5.39 -1.39
N LEU A 238 -12.00 4.98 -1.65
CA LEU A 238 -11.35 3.90 -0.90
C LEU A 238 -10.47 4.38 0.24
N CYS A 239 -9.90 5.60 0.14
CA CYS A 239 -8.80 6.00 1.00
C CYS A 239 -9.26 6.92 2.14
N GLU A 240 -8.86 6.58 3.36
CA GLU A 240 -9.05 7.41 4.55
C GLU A 240 -8.00 8.52 4.65
N ARG A 241 -6.84 8.30 4.03
CA ARG A 241 -5.69 9.19 4.01
C ARG A 241 -5.07 9.22 2.62
N VAL A 242 -4.53 10.37 2.25
CA VAL A 242 -3.91 10.60 0.95
C VAL A 242 -2.55 11.24 1.14
N ILE A 243 -1.52 10.62 0.57
CA ILE A 243 -0.17 11.14 0.48
C ILE A 243 0.06 11.60 -0.95
N ILE A 244 0.32 12.89 -1.17
CA ILE A 244 0.58 13.45 -2.50
C ILE A 244 2.09 13.57 -2.70
N MET A 245 2.60 12.85 -3.72
CA MET A 245 4.00 12.88 -4.08
C MET A 245 4.27 13.68 -5.34
N LYS A 246 5.37 14.45 -5.32
CA LYS A 246 5.88 15.19 -6.47
C LYS A 246 7.40 15.16 -6.48
N ARG A 247 8.00 14.77 -7.60
CA ARG A 247 9.48 14.74 -7.78
C ARG A 247 10.23 14.03 -6.65
N GLY A 248 9.68 12.92 -6.15
CA GLY A 248 10.29 12.11 -5.10
C GLY A 248 10.06 12.60 -3.68
N ARG A 249 9.30 13.66 -3.45
CA ARG A 249 8.98 14.22 -2.14
C ARG A 249 7.49 14.09 -1.84
N ILE A 250 7.15 14.09 -0.56
CA ILE A 250 5.77 14.26 -0.10
C ILE A 250 5.52 15.78 -0.05
N GLU A 251 4.52 16.23 -0.79
CA GLU A 251 4.08 17.62 -0.82
C GLU A 251 2.95 17.86 0.17
N ASP A 252 2.04 16.88 0.31
CA ASP A 252 0.95 16.94 1.28
C ASP A 252 0.53 15.55 1.74
N ASP A 253 -0.06 15.47 2.93
CA ASP A 253 -0.41 14.23 3.60
C ASP A 253 -1.54 14.49 4.61
N ASP A 254 -2.79 14.15 4.24
CA ASP A 254 -3.96 14.34 5.09
C ASP A 254 -5.15 13.49 4.60
N THR A 255 -6.28 13.59 5.26
CA THR A 255 -7.55 13.01 4.78
C THR A 255 -8.04 13.74 3.52
N PRO A 256 -8.78 13.06 2.61
CA PRO A 256 -9.37 13.72 1.44
C PRO A 256 -10.11 15.01 1.79
N GLN A 257 -10.95 14.96 2.82
CA GLN A 257 -11.77 16.11 3.24
C GLN A 257 -10.93 17.29 3.71
N ARG A 258 -9.86 17.05 4.48
CA ARG A 258 -8.97 18.12 4.95
C ARG A 258 -8.18 18.73 3.82
N LEU A 259 -7.76 17.93 2.84
CA LEU A 259 -7.12 18.43 1.63
C LEU A 259 -8.06 19.35 0.85
N LEU A 260 -9.32 18.94 0.62
CA LEU A 260 -10.33 19.78 -0.04
C LEU A 260 -10.52 21.13 0.66
N ILE A 261 -10.63 21.12 1.99
CA ILE A 261 -10.77 22.35 2.80
C ILE A 261 -9.52 23.23 2.69
N ARG A 262 -8.32 22.64 2.87
CA ARG A 262 -7.03 23.35 2.85
C ARG A 262 -6.80 24.09 1.52
N TYR A 263 -7.11 23.43 0.41
CA TYR A 263 -6.94 24.02 -0.92
C TYR A 263 -8.16 24.82 -1.40
N GLY A 264 -9.29 24.79 -0.68
CA GLY A 264 -10.54 25.43 -1.08
C GLY A 264 -11.06 24.90 -2.42
N ARG A 265 -11.07 23.57 -2.56
CA ARG A 265 -11.46 22.85 -3.77
C ARG A 265 -12.63 21.91 -3.50
N GLU A 266 -13.34 21.54 -4.56
CA GLU A 266 -14.49 20.63 -4.49
C GLU A 266 -14.09 19.18 -4.75
N THR A 267 -13.00 18.95 -5.48
CA THR A 267 -12.52 17.61 -5.86
C THR A 267 -11.04 17.41 -5.56
N LEU A 268 -10.62 16.16 -5.27
CA LEU A 268 -9.21 15.82 -5.13
C LEU A 268 -8.41 16.03 -6.42
N GLU A 269 -9.06 15.95 -7.58
CA GLU A 269 -8.41 16.22 -8.86
C GLU A 269 -7.92 17.67 -8.94
N GLU A 270 -8.74 18.62 -8.49
CA GLU A 270 -8.34 20.03 -8.43
C GLU A 270 -7.21 20.28 -7.43
N VAL A 271 -7.28 19.64 -6.24
CA VAL A 271 -6.19 19.66 -5.25
C VAL A 271 -4.90 19.14 -5.86
N PHE A 272 -4.95 17.98 -6.48
CA PHE A 272 -3.79 17.38 -7.13
C PHE A 272 -3.19 18.26 -8.21
N LEU A 273 -4.02 18.87 -9.04
CA LEU A 273 -3.57 19.82 -10.09
C LEU A 273 -2.91 21.06 -9.48
N ASP A 274 -3.41 21.58 -8.36
CA ASP A 274 -2.80 22.71 -7.66
C ASP A 274 -1.42 22.33 -7.10
N VAL A 275 -1.30 21.18 -6.45
CA VAL A 275 -0.02 20.65 -5.95
C VAL A 275 0.98 20.45 -7.09
N VAL A 276 0.57 19.79 -8.18
CA VAL A 276 1.45 19.55 -9.33
C VAL A 276 1.92 20.85 -9.97
N ARG A 277 1.06 21.87 -10.04
CA ARG A 277 1.36 23.21 -10.62
C ARG A 277 2.08 24.14 -9.65
N GLY A 278 2.28 23.76 -8.38
CA GLY A 278 2.93 24.60 -7.36
C GLY A 278 2.06 25.76 -6.87
N ARG A 279 0.73 25.67 -7.02
CA ARG A 279 -0.20 26.74 -6.61
C ARG A 279 -0.57 26.68 -5.12
N GLY A 280 -0.25 25.59 -4.42
CA GLY A 280 -0.47 25.43 -2.97
C GLY A 280 0.42 26.37 -2.15
N GLU A 281 1.68 26.52 -2.54
CA GLU A 281 2.66 27.39 -1.87
C GLU A 281 2.30 28.90 -1.91
N ALA A 282 1.57 29.34 -2.97
CA ALA A 282 1.18 30.73 -3.11
C ALA A 282 0.07 31.17 -2.14
N ARG A 283 -0.69 30.25 -1.54
CA ARG A 283 -1.77 30.58 -0.59
C ARG A 283 -1.29 30.63 0.87
N GLU A 284 -0.31 29.81 1.27
CA GLU A 284 0.30 29.90 2.60
C GLU A 284 1.16 31.17 2.76
N ALA A 285 1.77 31.66 1.69
CA ALA A 285 2.54 32.92 1.70
C ALA A 285 1.66 34.18 1.67
N ALA A 286 0.36 34.08 1.46
CA ALA A 286 -0.58 35.21 1.37
C ALA A 286 -1.50 35.33 2.62
N GLN A 287 -1.33 34.52 3.65
CA GLN A 287 -1.95 34.62 4.97
C GLN A 287 -0.91 35.00 6.03
#